data_977ae6328c5f9d48d7780db8b579bba6
#
_entry.id   977ae6328c5f9d48d7780db8b579bba6
#
_cell.length_a   1.000
_cell.length_b   1.000
_cell.length_c   1.000
_cell.angle_alpha   90.00
_cell.angle_beta   90.00
_cell.angle_gamma   90.00
#
_symmetry.space_group_name_H-M   'P 1'
#
loop_
_entity.id
_entity.type
_entity.pdbx_description
1 polymer ?
#
loop_
_entity_poly.entity_id
_entity_poly.type
_entity_poly.pdbx_seq_one_letter_code
_entity_poly.pdbx_strand_id
1 'polypeptide(L)'
;MLGEEVLFVEEGSTSGYLYPSLQLKKAGIDYTSDITQRFAGSHDGVIAGLYNGDAKFGVTYDDARRTLRKTNADVGEKVIAFAITEEIPNDVIAVRTDLPEDIKQQIYDILAEYIATEEGRAIMDEIYGWTDLVPAVNSEFDVVREAAEEFGLYDD
;
A
#
# COMPACT_ATOMS: atom_id res chain seq x y z
N MET A 1 4.58 20.29 6.79
CA MET A 1 3.64 19.30 7.39
C MET A 1 3.46 19.53 8.89
N LEU A 2 4.43 20.10 9.60
CA LEU A 2 4.30 20.37 11.07
C LEU A 2 3.06 21.22 11.36
N GLY A 3 2.21 20.78 12.31
CA GLY A 3 0.97 21.42 12.70
C GLY A 3 -0.18 21.32 11.69
N GLU A 4 0.01 20.61 10.59
CA GLU A 4 -1.00 20.45 9.54
C GLU A 4 -1.74 19.13 9.67
N GLU A 5 -2.92 19.05 9.07
CA GLU A 5 -3.66 17.80 8.91
C GLU A 5 -3.06 16.98 7.75
N VAL A 6 -2.94 15.66 7.98
CA VAL A 6 -2.46 14.68 7.00
C VAL A 6 -3.51 13.58 6.87
N LEU A 7 -3.95 13.33 5.65
CA LEU A 7 -4.85 12.22 5.34
C LEU A 7 -4.07 10.91 5.23
N PHE A 8 -4.44 9.97 6.07
CA PHE A 8 -4.00 8.57 6.03
C PHE A 8 -5.13 7.68 5.49
N VAL A 9 -4.80 6.47 5.07
CA VAL A 9 -5.80 5.49 4.62
C VAL A 9 -6.54 4.90 5.83
N GLU A 10 -5.84 4.09 6.59
CA GLU A 10 -6.28 3.44 7.85
C GLU A 10 -5.04 2.97 8.61
N GLU A 11 -5.17 2.70 9.91
CA GLU A 11 -4.03 2.38 10.80
C GLU A 11 -3.26 1.11 10.39
N GLY A 12 -3.94 0.12 9.78
CA GLY A 12 -3.33 -1.12 9.31
C GLY A 12 -2.71 -1.04 7.91
N SER A 13 -2.86 0.09 7.20
CA SER A 13 -2.38 0.20 5.82
C SER A 13 -0.87 0.38 5.76
N THR A 14 -0.16 -0.58 5.14
CA THR A 14 1.29 -0.54 4.97
C THR A 14 1.73 0.71 4.21
N SER A 15 1.19 0.96 3.02
CA SER A 15 1.55 2.11 2.17
C SER A 15 0.80 3.40 2.53
N GLY A 16 -0.36 3.29 3.17
CA GLY A 16 -1.20 4.44 3.53
C GLY A 16 -1.07 4.91 4.97
N TYR A 17 -0.25 4.27 5.80
CA TYR A 17 -0.01 4.67 7.19
C TYR A 17 1.36 4.26 7.72
N LEU A 18 1.68 2.94 7.79
CA LEU A 18 2.84 2.44 8.52
C LEU A 18 4.16 2.98 7.97
N TYR A 19 4.44 2.77 6.68
CA TYR A 19 5.68 3.24 6.06
C TYR A 19 5.80 4.75 6.01
N PRO A 20 4.77 5.51 5.60
CA PRO A 20 4.81 6.97 5.67
C PRO A 20 5.06 7.50 7.09
N SER A 21 4.44 6.91 8.11
CA SER A 21 4.64 7.30 9.51
C SER A 21 6.07 7.00 9.97
N LEU A 22 6.62 5.84 9.60
CA LEU A 22 8.01 5.51 9.85
C LEU A 22 8.97 6.48 9.15
N GLN A 23 8.68 6.87 7.91
CA GLN A 23 9.47 7.86 7.17
C GLN A 23 9.41 9.24 7.84
N LEU A 24 8.23 9.67 8.32
CA LEU A 24 8.08 10.91 9.08
C LEU A 24 8.95 10.87 10.36
N LYS A 25 8.89 9.76 11.10
CA LYS A 25 9.71 9.54 12.30
C LYS A 25 11.22 9.57 11.98
N LYS A 26 11.66 8.89 10.91
CA LYS A 26 13.06 8.95 10.44
C LYS A 26 13.48 10.37 10.06
N ALA A 27 12.55 11.21 9.59
CA ALA A 27 12.77 12.63 9.29
C ALA A 27 12.69 13.56 10.52
N GLY A 28 12.48 13.02 11.72
CA GLY A 28 12.39 13.78 12.97
C GLY A 28 11.01 14.42 13.19
N ILE A 29 9.97 13.95 12.51
CA ILE A 29 8.59 14.38 12.70
C ILE A 29 7.85 13.30 13.47
N ASP A 30 7.39 13.62 14.67
CA ASP A 30 6.52 12.72 15.42
C ASP A 30 5.10 12.79 14.84
N TYR A 31 4.74 11.74 14.10
CA TYR A 31 3.45 11.65 13.43
C TYR A 31 2.25 11.58 14.39
N THR A 32 2.48 11.35 15.68
CA THR A 32 1.42 11.31 16.71
C THR A 32 1.16 12.67 17.36
N SER A 33 2.15 13.56 17.37
CA SER A 33 2.08 14.85 18.07
C SER A 33 2.35 16.08 17.18
N ASP A 34 3.15 15.94 16.12
CA ASP A 34 3.57 17.07 15.28
C ASP A 34 2.60 17.33 14.11
N ILE A 35 1.69 16.41 13.85
CA ILE A 35 0.65 16.51 12.81
C ILE A 35 -0.72 16.10 13.36
N THR A 36 -1.78 16.49 12.68
CA THR A 36 -3.13 15.99 12.98
C THR A 36 -3.44 14.86 12.00
N GLN A 37 -3.64 13.64 12.52
CA GLN A 37 -4.01 12.49 11.71
C GLN A 37 -5.50 12.51 11.41
N ARG A 38 -5.86 12.24 10.14
CA ARG A 38 -7.22 11.98 9.71
C ARG A 38 -7.24 10.80 8.75
N PHE A 39 -8.16 9.86 8.97
CA PHE A 39 -8.27 8.66 8.16
C PHE A 39 -9.39 8.80 7.11
N ALA A 40 -9.04 8.57 5.84
CA ALA A 40 -9.96 8.65 4.71
C ALA A 40 -10.66 7.32 4.39
N GLY A 41 -10.23 6.21 5.01
CA GLY A 41 -10.79 4.87 4.87
C GLY A 41 -10.41 4.13 3.58
N SER A 42 -9.79 4.82 2.61
CA SER A 42 -9.30 4.21 1.38
C SER A 42 -8.25 5.09 0.69
N HIS A 43 -7.45 4.48 -0.19
CA HIS A 43 -6.51 5.22 -1.04
C HIS A 43 -7.21 6.24 -1.93
N ASP A 44 -8.34 5.86 -2.50
CA ASP A 44 -9.17 6.74 -3.34
C ASP A 44 -9.70 7.92 -2.54
N GLY A 45 -10.11 7.69 -1.29
CA GLY A 45 -10.55 8.72 -0.36
C GLY A 45 -9.46 9.74 -0.06
N VAL A 46 -8.21 9.30 0.11
CA VAL A 46 -7.06 10.22 0.27
C VAL A 46 -6.89 11.10 -0.96
N ILE A 47 -6.85 10.50 -2.16
CA ILE A 47 -6.67 11.26 -3.40
C ILE A 47 -7.84 12.21 -3.66
N ALA A 48 -9.08 11.78 -3.41
CA ALA A 48 -10.26 12.65 -3.56
C ALA A 48 -10.22 13.84 -2.59
N GLY A 49 -9.86 13.59 -1.32
CA GLY A 49 -9.73 14.66 -0.32
C GLY A 49 -8.65 15.68 -0.67
N LEU A 50 -7.49 15.22 -1.16
CA LEU A 50 -6.44 16.13 -1.65
C LEU A 50 -6.89 16.92 -2.89
N TYR A 51 -7.52 16.25 -3.85
CA TYR A 51 -8.01 16.90 -5.08
C TYR A 51 -9.06 17.96 -4.81
N ASN A 52 -9.96 17.72 -3.85
CA ASN A 52 -11.01 18.66 -3.46
C ASN A 52 -10.50 19.79 -2.54
N GLY A 53 -9.28 19.65 -2.01
CA GLY A 53 -8.70 20.63 -1.08
C GLY A 53 -9.17 20.44 0.36
N ASP A 54 -9.71 19.28 0.72
CA ASP A 54 -10.13 18.93 2.08
C ASP A 54 -8.95 18.79 3.04
N ALA A 55 -7.76 18.49 2.52
CA ALA A 55 -6.49 18.49 3.23
C ALA A 55 -5.35 18.91 2.29
N LYS A 56 -4.24 19.37 2.88
CA LYS A 56 -3.05 19.77 2.12
C LYS A 56 -2.08 18.62 1.88
N PHE A 57 -2.08 17.64 2.77
CA PHE A 57 -1.16 16.49 2.76
C PHE A 57 -1.94 15.20 2.89
N GLY A 58 -1.42 14.15 2.25
CA GLY A 58 -1.97 12.81 2.37
C GLY A 58 -0.95 11.78 1.92
N VAL A 59 -1.15 10.54 2.34
CA VAL A 59 -0.27 9.41 2.05
C VAL A 59 -1.04 8.28 1.42
N THR A 60 -0.43 7.63 0.42
CA THR A 60 -1.05 6.56 -0.35
C THR A 60 0.03 5.80 -1.13
N TYR A 61 -0.33 4.74 -1.88
CA TYR A 61 0.59 4.04 -2.77
C TYR A 61 0.90 4.84 -4.05
N ASP A 62 1.98 4.53 -4.75
CA ASP A 62 2.36 5.09 -6.05
C ASP A 62 1.80 4.24 -7.22
N ASP A 63 1.01 4.78 -8.16
CA ASP A 63 0.42 6.11 -8.23
C ASP A 63 -1.11 6.00 -8.07
N ALA A 64 -1.61 6.22 -6.87
CA ALA A 64 -3.05 6.14 -6.58
C ALA A 64 -3.89 7.19 -7.33
N ARG A 65 -3.28 8.27 -7.86
CA ARG A 65 -3.97 9.27 -8.68
C ARG A 65 -4.61 8.69 -9.93
N ARG A 66 -4.15 7.51 -10.39
CA ARG A 66 -4.71 6.80 -11.54
C ARG A 66 -6.18 6.45 -11.36
N THR A 67 -6.63 6.22 -10.13
CA THR A 67 -8.03 5.89 -9.82
C THR A 67 -8.97 7.07 -10.12
N LEU A 68 -8.54 8.29 -9.82
CA LEU A 68 -9.32 9.50 -10.07
C LEU A 68 -9.13 10.08 -11.49
N ARG A 69 -8.08 9.67 -12.20
CA ARG A 69 -7.73 10.24 -13.53
C ARG A 69 -8.81 10.04 -14.59
N LYS A 70 -9.61 8.97 -14.48
CA LYS A 70 -10.72 8.68 -15.41
C LYS A 70 -11.83 9.75 -15.37
N THR A 71 -12.03 10.37 -14.21
CA THR A 71 -13.07 11.40 -13.98
C THR A 71 -12.50 12.81 -13.87
N ASN A 72 -11.25 12.95 -13.44
CA ASN A 72 -10.57 14.20 -13.16
C ASN A 72 -9.17 14.19 -13.81
N ALA A 73 -9.12 14.53 -15.11
CA ALA A 73 -7.90 14.42 -15.91
C ALA A 73 -6.74 15.29 -15.37
N ASP A 74 -7.05 16.38 -14.65
CA ASP A 74 -6.11 17.32 -14.06
C ASP A 74 -5.60 16.92 -12.66
N VAL A 75 -5.94 15.70 -12.17
CA VAL A 75 -5.52 15.25 -10.84
C VAL A 75 -4.01 15.28 -10.64
N GLY A 76 -3.23 14.97 -11.69
CA GLY A 76 -1.77 15.01 -11.63
C GLY A 76 -1.17 16.41 -11.52
N GLU A 77 -1.93 17.45 -11.89
CA GLU A 77 -1.53 18.85 -11.74
C GLU A 77 -1.86 19.41 -10.35
N LYS A 78 -2.97 18.93 -9.75
CA LYS A 78 -3.44 19.39 -8.44
C LYS A 78 -2.85 18.59 -7.27
N VAL A 79 -2.66 17.30 -7.46
CA VAL A 79 -2.12 16.39 -6.44
C VAL A 79 -0.73 15.94 -6.86
N ILE A 80 0.30 16.46 -6.21
CA ILE A 80 1.70 16.25 -6.55
C ILE A 80 2.34 15.31 -5.53
N ALA A 81 2.95 14.20 -5.99
CA ALA A 81 3.81 13.39 -5.16
C ALA A 81 5.14 14.14 -4.92
N PHE A 82 5.45 14.46 -3.66
CA PHE A 82 6.66 15.20 -3.28
C PHE A 82 7.68 14.35 -2.51
N ALA A 83 7.26 13.19 -2.01
CA ALA A 83 8.13 12.23 -1.34
C ALA A 83 7.63 10.80 -1.63
N ILE A 84 8.56 9.86 -1.72
CA ILE A 84 8.31 8.43 -1.92
C ILE A 84 9.07 7.69 -0.82
N THR A 85 8.46 6.64 -0.26
CA THR A 85 9.09 5.76 0.73
C THR A 85 10.08 4.80 0.05
N GLU A 86 10.79 4.00 0.84
CA GLU A 86 11.43 2.78 0.32
C GLU A 86 10.38 1.87 -0.31
N GLU A 87 10.80 0.99 -1.22
CA GLU A 87 9.91 0.03 -1.87
C GLU A 87 9.29 -0.91 -0.84
N ILE A 88 7.99 -1.13 -0.97
CA ILE A 88 7.23 -2.07 -0.18
C ILE A 88 6.98 -3.29 -1.06
N PRO A 89 7.32 -4.53 -0.62
CA PRO A 89 6.96 -5.72 -1.38
C PRO A 89 5.46 -5.74 -1.69
N ASN A 90 5.11 -6.16 -2.90
CA ASN A 90 3.72 -6.32 -3.29
C ASN A 90 3.01 -7.37 -2.41
N ASP A 91 1.69 -7.41 -2.51
CA ASP A 91 0.85 -8.38 -1.84
C ASP A 91 1.32 -9.81 -2.09
N VAL A 92 1.17 -10.66 -1.09
CA VAL A 92 1.61 -12.06 -1.13
C VAL A 92 0.44 -13.01 -0.89
N ILE A 93 0.44 -14.12 -1.62
CA ILE A 93 -0.45 -15.23 -1.34
C ILE A 93 0.28 -16.19 -0.40
N ALA A 94 -0.19 -16.28 0.84
CA ALA A 94 0.39 -17.13 1.86
C ALA A 94 -0.48 -18.36 2.13
N VAL A 95 0.16 -19.47 2.44
CA VAL A 95 -0.50 -20.71 2.86
C VAL A 95 0.06 -21.15 4.21
N ARG A 96 -0.73 -21.90 4.98
CA ARG A 96 -0.30 -22.44 6.28
C ARG A 96 0.88 -23.40 6.12
N THR A 97 1.78 -23.38 7.07
CA THR A 97 3.00 -24.22 7.06
C THR A 97 2.68 -25.71 7.16
N ASP A 98 1.57 -26.09 7.80
CA ASP A 98 1.13 -27.47 7.96
C ASP A 98 0.40 -28.07 6.74
N LEU A 99 0.18 -27.26 5.68
CA LEU A 99 -0.36 -27.75 4.42
C LEU A 99 0.65 -28.68 3.74
N PRO A 100 0.23 -29.86 3.20
CA PRO A 100 1.13 -30.75 2.46
C PRO A 100 1.82 -30.03 1.28
N GLU A 101 3.10 -30.35 1.05
CA GLU A 101 3.91 -29.66 0.02
C GLU A 101 3.35 -29.83 -1.39
N ASP A 102 2.79 -31.00 -1.71
CA ASP A 102 2.14 -31.25 -2.99
C ASP A 102 0.91 -30.34 -3.21
N ILE A 103 0.16 -30.05 -2.15
CA ILE A 103 -0.98 -29.11 -2.21
C ILE A 103 -0.49 -27.67 -2.36
N LYS A 104 0.57 -27.26 -1.67
CA LYS A 104 1.19 -25.95 -1.84
C LYS A 104 1.62 -25.74 -3.28
N GLN A 105 2.31 -26.74 -3.86
CA GLN A 105 2.76 -26.68 -5.24
C GLN A 105 1.60 -26.62 -6.21
N GLN A 106 0.53 -27.41 -6.00
CA GLN A 106 -0.67 -27.34 -6.85
C GLN A 106 -1.34 -25.97 -6.82
N ILE A 107 -1.43 -25.33 -5.64
CA ILE A 107 -1.97 -23.96 -5.52
C ILE A 107 -1.13 -22.98 -6.35
N TYR A 108 0.20 -23.04 -6.21
CA TYR A 108 1.10 -22.20 -6.97
C TYR A 108 0.94 -22.41 -8.49
N ASP A 109 0.97 -23.68 -8.94
CA ASP A 109 0.89 -24.03 -10.37
C ASP A 109 -0.42 -23.53 -10.99
N ILE A 110 -1.57 -23.74 -10.29
CA ILE A 110 -2.88 -23.29 -10.77
C ILE A 110 -2.94 -21.76 -10.90
N LEU A 111 -2.41 -21.03 -9.92
CA LEU A 111 -2.40 -19.57 -9.95
C LEU A 111 -1.46 -19.04 -11.04
N ALA A 112 -0.27 -19.64 -11.17
CA ALA A 112 0.70 -19.27 -12.21
C ALA A 112 0.16 -19.57 -13.62
N GLU A 113 -0.49 -20.71 -13.82
CA GLU A 113 -1.15 -21.05 -15.07
C GLU A 113 -2.30 -20.08 -15.39
N TYR A 114 -3.10 -19.72 -14.38
CA TYR A 114 -4.22 -18.81 -14.57
C TYR A 114 -3.76 -17.41 -14.98
N ILE A 115 -2.79 -16.82 -14.26
CA ILE A 115 -2.28 -15.47 -14.58
C ILE A 115 -1.54 -15.42 -15.93
N ALA A 116 -1.02 -16.57 -16.41
CA ALA A 116 -0.41 -16.69 -17.74
C ALA A 116 -1.44 -16.60 -18.87
N THR A 117 -2.74 -16.85 -18.60
CA THR A 117 -3.81 -16.70 -19.60
C THR A 117 -4.13 -15.22 -19.84
N GLU A 118 -4.68 -14.89 -21.01
CA GLU A 118 -5.13 -13.52 -21.32
C GLU A 118 -6.24 -13.06 -20.36
N GLU A 119 -7.21 -13.96 -20.07
CA GLU A 119 -8.31 -13.68 -19.14
C GLU A 119 -7.81 -13.47 -17.72
N GLY A 120 -6.97 -14.39 -17.20
CA GLY A 120 -6.42 -14.30 -15.84
C GLY A 120 -5.60 -13.04 -15.62
N ARG A 121 -4.76 -12.70 -16.61
CA ARG A 121 -3.97 -11.47 -16.56
C ARG A 121 -4.85 -10.22 -16.55
N ALA A 122 -5.88 -10.16 -17.40
CA ALA A 122 -6.79 -9.02 -17.45
C ALA A 122 -7.54 -8.83 -16.12
N ILE A 123 -8.00 -9.91 -15.50
CA ILE A 123 -8.70 -9.86 -14.20
C ILE A 123 -7.75 -9.45 -13.07
N MET A 124 -6.55 -10.05 -13.02
CA MET A 124 -5.58 -9.75 -11.97
C MET A 124 -5.04 -8.32 -12.07
N ASP A 125 -4.84 -7.81 -13.30
CA ASP A 125 -4.46 -6.41 -13.51
C ASP A 125 -5.59 -5.44 -13.14
N GLU A 126 -6.83 -5.75 -13.49
CA GLU A 126 -7.98 -4.89 -13.18
C GLU A 126 -8.24 -4.78 -11.68
N ILE A 127 -8.12 -5.89 -10.93
CA ILE A 127 -8.46 -5.94 -9.50
C ILE A 127 -7.27 -5.50 -8.63
N TYR A 128 -6.07 -6.01 -8.91
CA TYR A 128 -4.89 -5.87 -8.05
C TYR A 128 -3.75 -5.08 -8.70
N GLY A 129 -3.79 -4.82 -10.00
CA GLY A 129 -2.66 -4.30 -10.75
C GLY A 129 -1.53 -5.33 -10.93
N TRP A 130 -1.81 -6.62 -10.79
CA TRP A 130 -0.83 -7.68 -10.93
C TRP A 130 -0.70 -8.11 -12.38
N THR A 131 0.55 -8.16 -12.85
CA THR A 131 0.87 -8.59 -14.23
C THR A 131 1.55 -9.95 -14.28
N ASP A 132 2.06 -10.44 -13.15
CA ASP A 132 2.75 -11.72 -13.02
C ASP A 132 2.69 -12.24 -11.58
N LEU A 133 3.02 -13.51 -11.38
CA LEU A 133 3.15 -14.18 -10.08
C LEU A 133 4.53 -14.84 -9.99
N VAL A 134 5.28 -14.46 -8.98
CA VAL A 134 6.63 -14.99 -8.74
C VAL A 134 6.73 -15.63 -7.35
N PRO A 135 7.62 -16.62 -7.14
CA PRO A 135 7.88 -17.16 -5.82
C PRO A 135 8.35 -16.05 -4.87
N ALA A 136 7.68 -15.92 -3.71
CA ALA A 136 8.07 -14.96 -2.69
C ALA A 136 9.23 -15.48 -1.86
N VAL A 137 10.16 -14.60 -1.51
CA VAL A 137 11.26 -14.90 -0.59
C VAL A 137 10.97 -14.24 0.76
N ASN A 138 10.94 -15.03 1.82
CA ASN A 138 10.53 -14.57 3.16
C ASN A 138 11.31 -13.34 3.67
N SER A 139 12.61 -13.23 3.34
CA SER A 139 13.44 -12.09 3.74
C SER A 139 13.11 -10.77 3.02
N GLU A 140 12.40 -10.80 1.89
CA GLU A 140 11.93 -9.58 1.22
C GLU A 140 10.91 -8.82 2.06
N PHE A 141 10.25 -9.52 3.00
CA PHE A 141 9.26 -8.94 3.91
C PHE A 141 9.85 -8.47 5.25
N ASP A 142 11.19 -8.50 5.43
CA ASP A 142 11.82 -8.06 6.68
C ASP A 142 11.56 -6.58 6.97
N VAL A 143 11.52 -5.74 5.92
CA VAL A 143 11.15 -4.33 6.02
C VAL A 143 9.71 -4.12 6.52
N VAL A 144 8.78 -5.02 6.14
CA VAL A 144 7.39 -5.00 6.63
C VAL A 144 7.34 -5.42 8.10
N ARG A 145 8.14 -6.42 8.50
CA ARG A 145 8.24 -6.85 9.90
C ARG A 145 8.80 -5.76 10.79
N GLU A 146 9.87 -5.08 10.34
CA GLU A 146 10.45 -3.95 11.07
C GLU A 146 9.40 -2.85 11.31
N ALA A 147 8.61 -2.50 10.29
CA ALA A 147 7.51 -1.57 10.42
C ALA A 147 6.45 -2.07 11.41
N ALA A 148 6.04 -3.35 11.29
CA ALA A 148 5.04 -3.93 12.16
C ALA A 148 5.50 -4.01 13.63
N GLU A 149 6.76 -4.32 13.91
CA GLU A 149 7.37 -4.28 15.24
C GLU A 149 7.36 -2.87 15.82
N GLU A 150 7.73 -1.86 15.04
CA GLU A 150 7.71 -0.46 15.47
C GLU A 150 6.32 0.02 15.91
N PHE A 151 5.27 -0.51 15.28
CA PHE A 151 3.87 -0.19 15.60
C PHE A 151 3.23 -1.17 16.60
N GLY A 152 3.98 -2.13 17.15
CA GLY A 152 3.48 -3.11 18.11
C GLY A 152 2.40 -4.04 17.56
N LEU A 153 2.40 -4.32 16.25
CA LEU A 153 1.37 -5.15 15.60
C LEU A 153 1.50 -6.65 15.91
N TYR A 154 2.57 -7.06 16.59
CA TYR A 154 2.82 -8.45 17.01
C TYR A 154 2.70 -8.65 18.51
N ASP A 155 2.32 -7.63 19.29
CA ASP A 155 2.25 -7.66 20.74
C ASP A 155 0.87 -8.17 21.26
N ASP A 156 0.40 -9.33 20.75
CA ASP A 156 -0.79 -10.05 21.28
C ASP A 156 -0.40 -11.24 22.16
#